data_ce8fbb828cee369230443b996f4926fb
#
_entry.id   ce8fbb828cee369230443b996f4926fb
#
_cell.length_a   1.000
_cell.length_b   1.000
_cell.length_c   1.000
_cell.angle_alpha   90.00
_cell.angle_beta   90.00
_cell.angle_gamma   90.00
#
_symmetry.space_group_name_H-M   'P 1'
#
loop_
_entity.id
_entity.type
_entity.pdbx_description
1 polymer ?
#
loop_
_entity_poly.entity_id
_entity_poly.type
_entity_poly.pdbx_seq_one_letter_code
_entity_poly.pdbx_strand_id
1 'polypeptide(L)'
;MFSEIDLSRAVPRNTVSVTFRYQLRSGADDVPPLAELADNPQGRDPVLLAGDSGRVTIRLRRAQKLYYSLADPQLHLNLWIVEHQTLARRSC
;
A
#
# COMPACT_ATOMS: atom_id res chain seq x y z
N MET A 1 -4.82 -11.11 8.75
CA MET A 1 -5.90 -10.86 7.75
C MET A 1 -5.62 -9.56 7.02
N PHE A 2 -5.76 -9.56 5.71
CA PHE A 2 -5.51 -8.37 4.90
C PHE A 2 -6.80 -7.64 4.60
N SER A 3 -6.78 -6.33 4.74
CA SER A 3 -7.91 -5.46 4.45
C SER A 3 -7.74 -4.79 3.10
N GLU A 4 -8.83 -4.64 2.37
CA GLU A 4 -8.81 -4.04 1.04
C GLU A 4 -8.77 -2.52 1.11
N ILE A 5 -7.95 -1.93 0.25
CA ILE A 5 -7.94 -0.50 0.00
C ILE A 5 -8.43 -0.27 -1.43
N ASP A 6 -9.49 0.51 -1.57
CA ASP A 6 -10.03 0.86 -2.88
C ASP A 6 -9.34 2.13 -3.39
N LEU A 7 -8.63 2.01 -4.49
CA LEU A 7 -7.91 3.11 -5.11
C LEU A 7 -8.65 3.71 -6.31
N SER A 8 -9.89 3.29 -6.55
CA SER A 8 -10.62 3.69 -7.75
C SER A 8 -10.86 5.19 -7.88
N ARG A 9 -10.88 5.90 -6.76
CA ARG A 9 -11.03 7.36 -6.76
C ARG A 9 -9.71 8.11 -6.78
N ALA A 10 -8.62 7.39 -6.57
CA ALA A 10 -7.30 8.01 -6.42
C ALA A 10 -6.42 7.84 -7.66
N VAL A 11 -6.60 6.75 -8.40
CA VAL A 11 -5.77 6.44 -9.55
C VAL A 11 -6.62 5.94 -10.72
N PRO A 12 -6.16 6.16 -11.96
CA PRO A 12 -6.85 5.65 -13.15
C PRO A 12 -6.91 4.11 -13.20
N ARG A 13 -7.86 3.61 -13.95
CA ARG A 13 -8.08 2.17 -14.09
C ARG A 13 -6.89 1.42 -14.70
N ASN A 14 -6.11 2.08 -15.54
CA ASN A 14 -4.95 1.50 -16.19
C ASN A 14 -3.66 1.66 -15.38
N THR A 15 -3.77 2.00 -14.11
CA THR A 15 -2.61 2.14 -13.23
C THR A 15 -1.98 0.77 -12.97
N VAL A 16 -0.68 0.66 -13.20
CA VAL A 16 0.08 -0.57 -13.01
C VAL A 16 0.96 -0.55 -11.77
N SER A 17 1.32 0.62 -11.29
CA SER A 17 2.05 0.76 -10.04
C SER A 17 1.71 2.07 -9.35
N VAL A 18 1.85 2.08 -8.04
CA VAL A 18 1.60 3.27 -7.22
C VAL A 18 2.72 3.40 -6.21
N THR A 19 3.25 4.60 -6.10
CA THR A 19 4.22 4.94 -5.06
C THR A 19 3.50 5.66 -3.94
N PHE A 20 3.61 5.11 -2.74
CA PHE A 20 3.01 5.68 -1.55
C PHE A 20 4.08 6.26 -0.65
N ARG A 21 3.72 7.34 0.01
CA ARG A 21 4.38 7.75 1.23
C ARG A 21 3.56 7.21 2.38
N TYR A 22 4.20 6.57 3.36
CA TYR A 22 3.48 5.99 4.48
C TYR A 22 3.96 6.55 5.80
N GLN A 23 3.09 6.52 6.77
CA GLN A 23 3.40 6.84 8.16
C GLN A 23 2.72 5.81 9.05
N LEU A 24 3.53 5.18 9.90
CA LEU A 24 3.05 4.23 10.90
C LEU A 24 3.14 4.87 12.27
N ARG A 25 2.05 4.81 13.01
CA ARG A 25 2.02 5.28 14.40
C ARG A 25 1.57 4.14 15.30
N SER A 26 2.26 3.99 16.42
CA SER A 26 1.89 3.02 17.43
C SER A 26 1.19 3.73 18.59
N GLY A 27 0.12 3.12 19.11
CA GLY A 27 -0.56 3.59 20.30
C GLY A 27 0.16 3.21 21.59
N ALA A 28 1.19 2.38 21.49
CA ALA A 28 1.99 1.93 22.63
C ALA A 28 3.47 1.95 22.28
N ASP A 29 4.31 2.39 23.22
CA ASP A 29 5.73 2.57 22.99
C ASP A 29 6.48 1.26 22.73
N ASP A 30 5.96 0.15 23.22
CA ASP A 30 6.59 -1.17 23.10
C ASP A 30 6.18 -1.93 21.84
N VAL A 31 5.31 -1.36 21.01
CA VAL A 31 4.87 -1.98 19.77
C VAL A 31 5.70 -1.46 18.59
N PRO A 32 6.51 -2.32 17.94
CA PRO A 32 7.30 -1.87 16.79
C PRO A 32 6.39 -1.51 15.62
N PRO A 33 6.68 -0.42 14.90
CA PRO A 33 5.92 -0.05 13.73
C PRO A 33 6.22 -1.01 12.58
N LEU A 34 5.26 -1.87 12.27
CA LEU A 34 5.40 -2.89 11.24
C LEU A 34 4.06 -3.14 10.57
N ALA A 35 4.04 -3.08 9.25
CA ALA A 35 2.86 -3.36 8.46
C ALA A 35 3.26 -4.04 7.15
N GLU A 36 2.27 -4.61 6.47
CA GLU A 36 2.50 -5.26 5.19
C GLU A 36 1.51 -4.72 4.16
N LEU A 37 1.98 -4.55 2.93
CA LEU A 37 1.15 -4.24 1.78
C LEU A 37 1.26 -5.36 0.77
N ALA A 38 0.14 -5.75 0.18
CA ALA A 38 0.11 -6.79 -0.84
C ALA A 38 -0.82 -6.39 -1.98
N ASP A 39 -0.58 -6.96 -3.14
CA ASP A 39 -1.38 -6.74 -4.33
C ASP A 39 -2.51 -7.77 -4.48
N ASN A 40 -2.73 -8.58 -3.46
CA ASN A 40 -3.71 -9.66 -3.48
C ASN A 40 -4.31 -9.85 -2.09
N PRO A 41 -5.55 -10.35 -1.98
CA PRO A 41 -6.22 -10.52 -0.71
C PRO A 41 -5.64 -11.64 0.16
N GLN A 42 -4.86 -12.54 -0.41
CA GLN A 42 -4.20 -13.61 0.33
C GLN A 42 -2.91 -13.14 1.01
N GLY A 43 -2.44 -11.94 0.69
CA GLY A 43 -1.22 -11.43 1.27
C GLY A 43 0.04 -12.13 0.78
N ARG A 44 0.05 -12.63 -0.44
CA ARG A 44 1.23 -13.29 -1.00
C ARG A 44 2.24 -12.26 -1.45
N ASP A 45 3.52 -12.53 -1.21
CA ASP A 45 4.64 -11.66 -1.56
C ASP A 45 4.43 -10.23 -1.06
N PRO A 46 4.14 -10.05 0.23
CA PRO A 46 3.86 -8.73 0.76
C PRO A 46 5.11 -7.87 0.80
N VAL A 47 4.91 -6.57 0.67
CA VAL A 47 5.96 -5.58 0.91
C VAL A 47 5.89 -5.15 2.36
N LEU A 48 7.00 -5.27 3.06
CA LEU A 48 7.09 -4.93 4.46
C LEU A 48 7.33 -3.44 4.64
N LEU A 49 6.47 -2.80 5.43
CA LEU A 49 6.64 -1.42 5.82
C LEU A 49 7.19 -1.39 7.24
N ALA A 50 8.41 -0.90 7.40
CA ALA A 50 9.06 -0.84 8.70
C ALA A 50 9.47 0.59 9.01
N GLY A 51 9.51 0.92 10.30
CA GLY A 51 9.85 2.26 10.76
C GLY A 51 8.66 3.21 10.75
N ASP A 52 8.88 4.43 11.21
CA ASP A 52 7.80 5.41 11.42
C ASP A 52 7.24 5.94 10.10
N SER A 53 8.06 6.03 9.08
CA SER A 53 7.64 6.58 7.79
C SER A 53 8.59 6.14 6.68
N GLY A 54 8.14 6.30 5.44
CA GLY A 54 8.95 5.98 4.28
C GLY A 54 8.15 6.04 2.99
N ARG A 55 8.74 5.54 1.93
CA ARG A 55 8.12 5.42 0.62
C ARG A 55 8.17 3.98 0.17
N VAL A 56 7.12 3.57 -0.56
CA VAL A 56 7.04 2.23 -1.12
C VAL A 56 6.34 2.29 -2.46
N THR A 57 6.83 1.52 -3.42
CA THR A 57 6.19 1.36 -4.72
C THR A 57 5.62 -0.03 -4.81
N ILE A 58 4.32 -0.11 -5.10
CA ILE A 58 3.60 -1.38 -5.21
C ILE A 58 3.11 -1.55 -6.64
N ARG A 59 3.41 -2.71 -7.22
CA ARG A 59 2.87 -3.09 -8.50
C ARG A 59 1.49 -3.68 -8.30
N LEU A 60 0.51 -3.16 -9.04
CA LEU A 60 -0.87 -3.60 -8.91
C LEU A 60 -1.15 -4.74 -9.87
N ARG A 61 -1.57 -5.88 -9.35
CA ARG A 61 -2.06 -7.00 -10.16
C ARG A 61 -3.53 -6.83 -10.50
N ARG A 62 -4.27 -6.29 -9.54
CA ARG A 62 -5.68 -5.97 -9.73
C ARG A 62 -5.83 -4.48 -9.85
N ALA A 63 -6.58 -4.05 -10.84
CA ALA A 63 -6.78 -2.63 -11.06
C ALA A 63 -7.37 -1.97 -9.83
N GLN A 64 -6.72 -0.90 -9.37
CA GLN A 64 -7.25 -0.02 -8.33
C GLN A 64 -7.49 -0.67 -6.97
N LYS A 65 -6.82 -1.79 -6.68
CA LYS A 65 -6.98 -2.46 -5.39
C LYS A 65 -5.65 -2.79 -4.76
N LEU A 66 -5.59 -2.62 -3.46
CA LEU A 66 -4.43 -2.90 -2.64
C LEU A 66 -4.91 -3.49 -1.32
N TYR A 67 -4.05 -4.22 -0.65
CA TYR A 67 -4.40 -4.89 0.61
C TYR A 67 -3.33 -4.61 1.63
N TYR A 68 -3.72 -4.45 2.89
CA TYR A 68 -2.79 -4.16 3.97
C TYR A 68 -3.08 -5.01 5.20
N SER A 69 -2.05 -5.22 6.01
CA SER A 69 -2.16 -5.86 7.30
C SER A 69 -1.25 -5.17 8.29
N LEU A 70 -1.76 -4.95 9.49
CA LEU A 70 -0.99 -4.36 10.58
C LEU A 70 -0.54 -5.48 11.52
N ALA A 71 0.72 -5.42 11.96
CA ALA A 71 1.28 -6.41 12.86
C ALA A 71 0.61 -6.37 14.24
N ASP A 72 0.05 -5.22 14.61
CA ASP A 72 -0.61 -5.03 15.89
C ASP A 72 -1.82 -4.11 15.71
N PRO A 73 -2.96 -4.39 16.39
CA PRO A 73 -4.15 -3.57 16.26
C PRO A 73 -4.00 -2.13 16.79
N GLN A 74 -2.95 -1.87 17.58
CA GLN A 74 -2.66 -0.52 18.06
C GLN A 74 -1.91 0.34 17.05
N LEU A 75 -1.50 -0.22 15.92
CA LEU A 75 -0.84 0.52 14.87
C LEU A 75 -1.84 1.25 13.99
N HIS A 76 -1.47 2.45 13.58
CA HIS A 76 -2.23 3.25 12.64
C HIS A 76 -1.37 3.49 11.40
N LEU A 77 -1.92 3.17 10.24
CA LEU A 77 -1.23 3.34 8.96
C LEU A 77 -1.93 4.44 8.18
N ASN A 78 -1.12 5.43 7.76
CA ASN A 78 -1.56 6.46 6.83
C ASN A 78 -0.78 6.29 5.53
N LEU A 79 -1.48 6.38 4.42
CA LEU A 79 -0.90 6.25 3.09
C LEU A 79 -1.28 7.46 2.24
N TRP A 80 -0.29 8.01 1.54
CA TRP A 80 -0.51 9.09 0.56
C TRP A 80 0.09 8.66 -0.76
N ILE A 81 -0.66 8.84 -1.83
CA ILE A 81 -0.17 8.58 -3.17
C ILE A 81 0.68 9.77 -3.60
N VAL A 82 1.96 9.53 -3.89
CA VAL A 82 2.85 10.57 -4.38
C VAL A 82 3.11 10.44 -5.87
N GLU A 83 2.93 9.24 -6.42
CA GLU A 83 3.14 8.99 -7.84
C GLU A 83 2.39 7.73 -8.24
N HIS A 84 1.97 7.66 -9.50
CA HIS A 84 1.45 6.43 -10.07
C HIS A 84 1.90 6.31 -11.53
N GLN A 85 2.00 5.07 -12.00
CA GLN A 85 2.33 4.79 -13.38
C GLN A 85 1.18 4.05 -14.03
N THR A 86 0.81 4.50 -15.21
CA THR A 86 -0.23 3.85 -15.99
C THR A 86 0.39 3.02 -17.10
N LEU A 87 -0.36 2.05 -17.59
CA LEU A 87 0.05 1.29 -18.75
C LEU A 87 0.10 2.23 -19.95
N ALA A 88 1.31 2.46 -20.44
CA ALA A 88 1.48 3.33 -21.60
C ALA A 88 0.93 2.64 -22.83
N ARG A 89 -0.15 3.18 -23.37
CA ARG A 89 -0.61 2.77 -24.67
C ARG A 89 0.15 3.57 -25.71
N ARG A 90 0.88 2.86 -26.50
CA ARG A 90 1.43 3.49 -27.68
C ARG A 90 0.33 3.69 -28.67
N SER A 91 -0.02 4.92 -28.84
CA SER A 91 -0.78 5.32 -29.99
C SER A 91 0.21 5.70 -31.07
N CYS A 92 0.46 4.90 -31.95
CA CYS A 92 1.25 5.29 -33.13
C CYS A 92 0.63 4.73 -34.34
#